data_12e95e651ac3fae20b59d535c1d5333e
#
_entry.id   12e95e651ac3fae20b59d535c1d5333e
#
_cell.length_a   1.000
_cell.length_b   1.000
_cell.length_c   1.000
_cell.angle_alpha   90.00
_cell.angle_beta   90.00
_cell.angle_gamma   90.00
#
_symmetry.space_group_name_H-M   'P 1'
#
loop_
_entity.id
_entity.type
_entity.pdbx_description
1 polymer ?
#
loop_
_entity_poly.entity_id
_entity_poly.type
_entity_poly.pdbx_seq_one_letter_code
_entity_poly.pdbx_strand_id
1 'polypeptide(L)'
;MDKPCHHELRNAFRALLASPASHHTASVFDPLSARIAADLGFEVGILGGSIASLQVLGAPDIALITLSEFAEQATRIGRVARLPVIADADHGYGNALNAMRTVAELERAGVAALTLEDTLLPAQFGRKSYDLISVEEGIGKLRAAQEARYDNALAIIARTHAGVQPLTEVIQRTRAYRDAGADAICLVGVKNFDQLEAITEGLQMPLMLVTYGNPELRDDRRLAELGVRIVVNGHAAYFAAIKATYDSLREQRGIAVGNGPTASQLVTRYTHPDDYIAWARQYLNLSE
;
A
#
# COMPACT_ATOMS: atom_id res chain seq x y z
N MET A 1 -13.44 21.99 15.79
CA MET A 1 -12.96 20.71 16.37
C MET A 1 -11.46 20.64 16.14
N ASP A 2 -10.68 20.46 17.20
CA ASP A 2 -9.24 20.38 17.11
C ASP A 2 -8.83 19.13 16.33
N LYS A 3 -7.79 19.26 15.52
CA LYS A 3 -7.21 18.13 14.78
C LYS A 3 -6.44 17.26 15.77
N PRO A 4 -6.62 15.91 15.76
CA PRO A 4 -5.82 15.02 16.59
C PRO A 4 -4.33 15.14 16.22
N CYS A 5 -3.44 14.98 17.18
CA CYS A 5 -1.99 14.94 16.92
C CYS A 5 -1.62 13.60 16.25
N HIS A 6 -0.42 13.54 15.67
CA HIS A 6 0.02 12.33 14.96
C HIS A 6 0.10 11.11 15.88
N HIS A 7 0.51 11.30 17.14
CA HIS A 7 0.56 10.23 18.13
C HIS A 7 -0.84 9.66 18.46
N GLU A 8 -1.86 10.52 18.57
CA GLU A 8 -3.25 10.10 18.77
C GLU A 8 -3.77 9.28 17.59
N LEU A 9 -3.44 9.68 16.35
CA LEU A 9 -3.81 8.93 15.15
C LEU A 9 -3.08 7.57 15.08
N ARG A 10 -1.83 7.49 15.51
CA ARG A 10 -1.08 6.23 15.64
C ARG A 10 -1.72 5.29 16.66
N ASN A 11 -2.09 5.82 17.83
CA ASN A 11 -2.79 5.04 18.84
C ASN A 11 -4.17 4.57 18.36
N ALA A 12 -4.90 5.40 17.62
CA ALA A 12 -6.16 4.99 16.98
C ALA A 12 -5.93 3.83 16.00
N PHE A 13 -4.87 3.87 15.19
CA PHE A 13 -4.53 2.74 14.31
C PHE A 13 -4.18 1.47 15.09
N ARG A 14 -3.41 1.59 16.19
CA ARG A 14 -3.12 0.46 17.08
C ARG A 14 -4.40 -0.15 17.66
N ALA A 15 -5.39 0.67 18.00
CA ALA A 15 -6.69 0.18 18.44
C ALA A 15 -7.43 -0.60 17.36
N LEU A 16 -7.34 -0.19 16.08
CA LEU A 16 -7.90 -0.96 14.96
C LEU A 16 -7.21 -2.32 14.80
N LEU A 17 -5.89 -2.38 14.93
CA LEU A 17 -5.15 -3.66 14.89
C LEU A 17 -5.53 -4.60 16.05
N ALA A 18 -5.91 -4.06 17.19
CA ALA A 18 -6.35 -4.82 18.37
C ALA A 18 -7.87 -5.13 18.37
N SER A 19 -8.63 -4.54 17.46
CA SER A 19 -10.06 -4.74 17.31
C SER A 19 -10.39 -6.17 16.90
N PRO A 20 -11.53 -6.74 17.27
CA PRO A 20 -11.99 -8.02 16.73
C PRO A 20 -12.59 -7.92 15.32
N ALA A 21 -12.83 -6.71 14.80
CA ALA A 21 -13.46 -6.46 13.51
C ALA A 21 -12.45 -6.22 12.39
N SER A 22 -12.89 -6.36 11.15
CA SER A 22 -12.16 -5.90 9.95
C SER A 22 -12.58 -4.48 9.58
N HIS A 23 -11.61 -3.64 9.23
CA HIS A 23 -11.80 -2.22 8.87
C HIS A 23 -11.36 -1.98 7.43
N HIS A 24 -12.26 -1.42 6.62
CA HIS A 24 -11.97 -1.11 5.21
C HIS A 24 -11.28 0.24 5.08
N THR A 25 -10.22 0.30 4.29
CA THR A 25 -9.49 1.55 4.06
C THR A 25 -10.19 2.46 3.06
N ALA A 26 -10.18 3.78 3.32
CA ALA A 26 -10.42 4.76 2.28
C ALA A 26 -9.14 5.00 1.47
N SER A 27 -9.22 5.09 0.14
CA SER A 27 -8.11 5.60 -0.67
C SER A 27 -7.98 7.10 -0.45
N VAL A 28 -6.86 7.52 0.15
CA VAL A 28 -6.53 8.94 0.34
C VAL A 28 -5.29 9.28 -0.50
N PHE A 29 -5.38 10.32 -1.29
CA PHE A 29 -4.35 10.67 -2.27
C PHE A 29 -3.99 12.17 -2.24
N ASP A 30 -4.78 12.96 -1.50
CA ASP A 30 -4.56 14.38 -1.27
C ASP A 30 -5.23 14.85 0.03
N PRO A 31 -5.01 16.12 0.45
CA PRO A 31 -5.63 16.67 1.66
C PRO A 31 -7.17 16.63 1.65
N LEU A 32 -7.80 16.79 0.48
CA LEU A 32 -9.26 16.84 0.39
C LEU A 32 -9.87 15.44 0.52
N SER A 33 -9.30 14.44 -0.15
CA SER A 33 -9.76 13.05 -0.05
C SER A 33 -9.63 12.51 1.38
N ALA A 34 -8.58 12.91 2.14
CA ALA A 34 -8.44 12.55 3.54
C ALA A 34 -9.53 13.17 4.44
N ARG A 35 -9.93 14.42 4.17
CA ARG A 35 -11.04 15.08 4.88
C ARG A 35 -12.38 14.44 4.54
N ILE A 36 -12.62 14.15 3.27
CA ILE A 36 -13.85 13.47 2.81
C ILE A 36 -13.96 12.09 3.46
N ALA A 37 -12.87 11.30 3.50
CA ALA A 37 -12.85 10.00 4.13
C ALA A 37 -13.21 10.09 5.63
N ALA A 38 -12.65 11.05 6.36
CA ALA A 38 -12.96 11.25 7.77
C ALA A 38 -14.42 11.71 7.98
N ASP A 39 -14.95 12.59 7.15
CA ASP A 39 -16.33 13.08 7.22
C ASP A 39 -17.36 11.96 6.95
N LEU A 40 -17.01 11.03 6.05
CA LEU A 40 -17.82 9.85 5.75
C LEU A 40 -17.70 8.72 6.78
N GLY A 41 -16.89 8.90 7.83
CA GLY A 41 -16.76 7.95 8.93
C GLY A 41 -15.82 6.77 8.65
N PHE A 42 -14.92 6.88 7.67
CA PHE A 42 -13.85 5.89 7.54
C PHE A 42 -12.91 5.95 8.74
N GLU A 43 -12.59 4.77 9.28
CA GLU A 43 -11.73 4.65 10.46
C GLU A 43 -10.24 4.67 10.11
N VAL A 44 -9.88 4.39 8.84
CA VAL A 44 -8.51 4.34 8.36
C VAL A 44 -8.42 4.70 6.87
N GLY A 45 -7.41 5.45 6.49
CA GLY A 45 -7.06 5.75 5.11
C GLY A 45 -5.78 5.05 4.67
N ILE A 46 -5.59 4.91 3.35
CA ILE A 46 -4.35 4.42 2.75
C ILE A 46 -3.89 5.34 1.63
N LEU A 47 -2.62 5.75 1.68
CA LEU A 47 -1.88 6.33 0.57
C LEU A 47 -1.08 5.21 -0.11
N GLY A 48 -1.54 4.76 -1.27
CA GLY A 48 -0.87 3.70 -2.04
C GLY A 48 0.29 4.24 -2.88
N GLY A 49 1.37 3.47 -3.02
CA GLY A 49 2.51 3.80 -3.90
C GLY A 49 2.08 3.96 -5.36
N SER A 50 1.20 3.08 -5.84
CA SER A 50 0.63 3.15 -7.19
C SER A 50 -0.11 4.46 -7.48
N ILE A 51 -0.87 4.96 -6.50
CA ILE A 51 -1.58 6.22 -6.65
C ILE A 51 -0.64 7.42 -6.58
N ALA A 52 0.41 7.32 -5.75
CA ALA A 52 1.44 8.34 -5.69
C ALA A 52 2.19 8.45 -7.02
N SER A 53 2.58 7.33 -7.65
CA SER A 53 3.20 7.31 -8.98
C SER A 53 2.30 7.97 -10.03
N LEU A 54 1.01 7.65 -10.05
CA LEU A 54 0.04 8.26 -10.96
C LEU A 54 -0.13 9.76 -10.72
N GLN A 55 -0.25 10.17 -9.46
CA GLN A 55 -0.59 11.56 -9.12
C GLN A 55 0.62 12.51 -9.22
N VAL A 56 1.79 12.04 -8.84
CA VAL A 56 3.01 12.86 -8.79
C VAL A 56 3.76 12.85 -10.12
N LEU A 57 3.87 11.67 -10.76
CA LEU A 57 4.67 11.48 -11.96
C LEU A 57 3.85 11.32 -13.25
N GLY A 58 2.56 10.94 -13.14
CA GLY A 58 1.80 10.50 -14.31
C GLY A 58 2.38 9.23 -14.95
N ALA A 59 3.09 8.42 -14.18
CA ALA A 59 3.83 7.25 -14.63
C ALA A 59 3.24 5.95 -14.04
N PRO A 60 3.52 4.77 -14.65
CA PRO A 60 3.12 3.50 -14.08
C PRO A 60 3.84 3.20 -12.76
N ASP A 61 3.24 2.31 -11.96
CA ASP A 61 3.78 1.87 -10.67
C ASP A 61 4.90 0.84 -10.87
N ILE A 62 6.12 1.32 -11.04
CA ILE A 62 7.34 0.53 -11.26
C ILE A 62 8.52 1.04 -10.44
N ALA A 63 8.25 1.59 -9.25
CA ALA A 63 9.24 2.13 -8.33
C ALA A 63 10.07 3.31 -8.92
N LEU A 64 9.44 4.19 -9.70
CA LEU A 64 10.07 5.41 -10.22
C LEU A 64 9.99 6.57 -9.24
N ILE A 65 8.93 6.63 -8.43
CA ILE A 65 8.75 7.70 -7.44
C ILE A 65 9.85 7.64 -6.38
N THR A 66 10.38 8.80 -6.02
CA THR A 66 11.38 8.89 -4.96
C THR A 66 10.73 8.94 -3.57
N LEU A 67 11.49 8.55 -2.54
CA LEU A 67 11.05 8.71 -1.15
C LEU A 67 10.67 10.18 -0.84
N SER A 68 11.41 11.15 -1.35
CA SER A 68 11.14 12.56 -1.07
C SER A 68 9.81 13.03 -1.63
N GLU A 69 9.48 12.64 -2.86
CA GLU A 69 8.19 12.95 -3.49
C GLU A 69 7.03 12.29 -2.75
N PHE A 70 7.18 11.02 -2.38
CA PHE A 70 6.17 10.29 -1.63
C PHE A 70 5.96 10.87 -0.22
N ALA A 71 7.05 11.17 0.50
CA ALA A 71 6.99 11.76 1.84
C ALA A 71 6.39 13.19 1.82
N GLU A 72 6.65 13.97 0.75
CA GLU A 72 6.02 15.27 0.57
C GLU A 72 4.50 15.14 0.39
N GLN A 73 4.04 14.20 -0.41
CA GLN A 73 2.60 13.91 -0.57
C GLN A 73 1.99 13.46 0.76
N ALA A 74 2.62 12.52 1.46
CA ALA A 74 2.19 12.07 2.78
C ALA A 74 2.11 13.24 3.78
N THR A 75 3.08 14.16 3.77
CA THR A 75 3.10 15.36 4.63
C THR A 75 1.89 16.26 4.35
N ARG A 76 1.54 16.48 3.09
CA ARG A 76 0.35 17.30 2.73
C ARG A 76 -0.93 16.67 3.27
N ILE A 77 -1.07 15.36 3.19
CA ILE A 77 -2.19 14.60 3.75
C ILE A 77 -2.15 14.67 5.29
N GLY A 78 -1.01 14.37 5.90
CA GLY A 78 -0.81 14.34 7.34
C GLY A 78 -1.12 15.67 8.05
N ARG A 79 -0.95 16.82 7.35
CA ARG A 79 -1.31 18.15 7.90
C ARG A 79 -2.80 18.30 8.19
N VAL A 80 -3.66 17.56 7.51
CA VAL A 80 -5.13 17.74 7.59
C VAL A 80 -5.88 16.47 8.01
N ALA A 81 -5.26 15.32 7.97
CA ALA A 81 -5.88 14.04 8.29
C ALA A 81 -6.46 14.04 9.72
N ARG A 82 -7.67 13.51 9.86
CA ARG A 82 -8.38 13.28 11.13
C ARG A 82 -8.64 11.80 11.38
N LEU A 83 -8.17 10.94 10.48
CA LEU A 83 -8.15 9.49 10.60
C LEU A 83 -6.71 9.01 10.44
N PRO A 84 -6.34 7.87 11.02
CA PRO A 84 -5.03 7.27 10.78
C PRO A 84 -4.84 6.95 9.30
N VAL A 85 -3.66 7.25 8.75
CA VAL A 85 -3.30 6.97 7.35
C VAL A 85 -2.15 5.98 7.32
N ILE A 86 -2.33 4.90 6.55
CA ILE A 86 -1.28 3.95 6.19
C ILE A 86 -0.57 4.48 4.95
N ALA A 87 0.76 4.48 4.96
CA ALA A 87 1.56 4.75 3.77
C ALA A 87 2.11 3.45 3.18
N ASP A 88 1.88 3.21 1.90
CA ASP A 88 2.51 2.11 1.17
C ASP A 88 3.94 2.53 0.79
N ALA A 89 4.92 2.13 1.62
CA ALA A 89 6.30 2.55 1.46
C ALA A 89 7.11 1.61 0.52
N ASP A 90 6.43 0.89 -0.35
CA ASP A 90 7.02 -0.06 -1.30
C ASP A 90 8.10 -0.95 -0.62
N HIS A 91 9.25 -1.09 -1.26
CA HIS A 91 10.41 -1.84 -0.74
C HIS A 91 11.27 -1.06 0.27
N GLY A 92 10.84 0.13 0.72
CA GLY A 92 11.61 1.02 1.60
C GLY A 92 12.65 1.86 0.86
N TYR A 93 12.50 2.02 -0.47
CA TYR A 93 13.35 2.85 -1.36
C TYR A 93 14.83 2.44 -1.38
N GLY A 94 15.13 1.17 -1.14
CA GLY A 94 16.49 0.61 -1.22
C GLY A 94 16.74 -0.50 -0.19
N ASN A 95 17.95 -0.51 0.38
CA ASN A 95 18.37 -1.49 1.38
C ASN A 95 17.89 -1.12 2.80
N ALA A 96 18.34 -1.85 3.82
CA ALA A 96 17.95 -1.64 5.22
C ALA A 96 18.22 -0.20 5.73
N LEU A 97 19.29 0.44 5.29
CA LEU A 97 19.60 1.82 5.68
C LEU A 97 18.65 2.83 5.01
N ASN A 98 18.23 2.54 3.78
CA ASN A 98 17.17 3.33 3.12
C ASN A 98 15.83 3.15 3.84
N ALA A 99 15.50 1.94 4.28
CA ALA A 99 14.28 1.68 5.06
C ALA A 99 14.27 2.47 6.39
N MET A 100 15.42 2.62 7.08
CA MET A 100 15.54 3.50 8.25
C MET A 100 15.17 4.95 7.91
N ARG A 101 15.71 5.49 6.81
CA ARG A 101 15.36 6.84 6.37
C ARG A 101 13.89 6.96 5.99
N THR A 102 13.34 5.94 5.32
CA THR A 102 11.92 5.90 4.93
C THR A 102 11.01 6.00 6.14
N VAL A 103 11.30 5.24 7.20
CA VAL A 103 10.55 5.32 8.46
C VAL A 103 10.63 6.73 9.04
N ALA A 104 11.82 7.32 9.14
CA ALA A 104 12.00 8.66 9.72
C ALA A 104 11.25 9.74 8.93
N GLU A 105 11.28 9.71 7.59
CA GLU A 105 10.57 10.69 6.75
C GLU A 105 9.04 10.52 6.83
N LEU A 106 8.54 9.28 6.77
CA LEU A 106 7.09 9.03 6.84
C LEU A 106 6.53 9.27 8.24
N GLU A 107 7.32 8.97 9.28
CA GLU A 107 6.94 9.31 10.65
C GLU A 107 6.77 10.83 10.85
N ARG A 108 7.70 11.64 10.31
CA ARG A 108 7.59 13.10 10.30
C ARG A 108 6.40 13.60 9.48
N ALA A 109 6.09 12.93 8.38
CA ALA A 109 4.92 13.22 7.55
C ALA A 109 3.60 13.00 8.29
N GLY A 110 3.60 12.26 9.41
CA GLY A 110 2.45 12.05 10.28
C GLY A 110 1.61 10.84 9.93
N VAL A 111 2.17 9.85 9.21
CA VAL A 111 1.48 8.58 8.97
C VAL A 111 1.31 7.79 10.27
N ALA A 112 0.28 6.97 10.32
CA ALA A 112 -0.02 6.12 11.47
C ALA A 112 0.59 4.72 11.35
N ALA A 113 0.80 4.28 10.12
CA ALA A 113 1.45 3.02 9.79
C ALA A 113 2.14 3.13 8.43
N LEU A 114 3.09 2.23 8.17
CA LEU A 114 3.67 2.04 6.84
C LEU A 114 3.82 0.55 6.53
N THR A 115 3.69 0.19 5.24
CA THR A 115 4.04 -1.15 4.76
C THR A 115 5.45 -1.14 4.21
N LEU A 116 6.21 -2.22 4.46
CA LEU A 116 7.49 -2.50 3.81
C LEU A 116 7.40 -3.87 3.15
N GLU A 117 7.57 -3.92 1.83
CA GLU A 117 7.47 -5.16 1.08
C GLU A 117 8.81 -5.81 0.78
N ASP A 118 8.76 -7.10 0.56
CA ASP A 118 9.90 -7.94 0.21
C ASP A 118 10.07 -8.16 -1.30
N THR A 119 9.38 -7.40 -2.14
CA THR A 119 9.61 -7.39 -3.58
C THR A 119 10.98 -6.76 -3.90
N LEU A 120 11.71 -7.37 -4.83
CA LEU A 120 13.00 -6.87 -5.30
C LEU A 120 12.77 -5.69 -6.25
N LEU A 121 12.71 -4.49 -5.70
CA LEU A 121 12.47 -3.24 -6.41
C LEU A 121 13.64 -2.25 -6.23
N PRO A 122 13.85 -1.33 -7.19
CA PRO A 122 13.29 -1.37 -8.56
C PRO A 122 13.76 -2.60 -9.32
N ALA A 123 13.07 -2.95 -10.43
CA ALA A 123 13.43 -4.10 -11.27
C ALA A 123 14.93 -4.08 -11.63
N GLN A 124 15.63 -5.19 -11.37
CA GLN A 124 17.07 -5.28 -11.54
C GLN A 124 17.44 -5.90 -12.88
N PHE A 125 18.60 -5.50 -13.43
CA PHE A 125 19.13 -6.03 -14.69
C PHE A 125 19.21 -7.57 -14.67
N GLY A 126 18.59 -8.22 -15.65
CA GLY A 126 18.59 -9.68 -15.81
C GLY A 126 17.80 -10.46 -14.76
N ARG A 127 16.97 -9.80 -13.95
CA ARG A 127 16.07 -10.44 -12.98
C ARG A 127 14.64 -10.44 -13.48
N LYS A 128 13.80 -11.33 -12.94
CA LYS A 128 12.37 -11.33 -13.22
C LYS A 128 11.66 -10.18 -12.48
N SER A 129 10.64 -9.64 -13.10
CA SER A 129 9.67 -8.80 -12.41
C SER A 129 9.02 -9.64 -11.29
N TYR A 130 8.88 -9.07 -10.09
CA TYR A 130 8.30 -9.73 -8.92
C TYR A 130 9.17 -10.79 -8.21
N ASP A 131 10.49 -10.86 -8.50
CA ASP A 131 11.40 -11.59 -7.62
C ASP A 131 11.30 -11.00 -6.20
N LEU A 132 11.45 -11.85 -5.20
CA LEU A 132 11.47 -11.43 -3.80
C LEU A 132 12.91 -11.41 -3.28
N ILE A 133 13.21 -10.51 -2.35
CA ILE A 133 14.46 -10.55 -1.59
C ILE A 133 14.48 -11.79 -0.67
N SER A 134 15.64 -12.17 -0.16
CA SER A 134 15.73 -13.29 0.79
C SER A 134 14.98 -12.98 2.09
N VAL A 135 14.57 -14.02 2.81
CA VAL A 135 13.93 -13.87 4.14
C VAL A 135 14.84 -13.11 5.09
N GLU A 136 16.13 -13.40 5.07
CA GLU A 136 17.16 -12.78 5.92
C GLU A 136 17.30 -11.29 5.62
N GLU A 137 17.27 -10.91 4.35
CA GLU A 137 17.29 -9.49 3.94
C GLU A 137 16.00 -8.78 4.40
N GLY A 138 14.84 -9.42 4.24
CA GLY A 138 13.55 -8.90 4.72
C GLY A 138 13.55 -8.69 6.24
N ILE A 139 14.07 -9.65 7.02
CA ILE A 139 14.27 -9.52 8.47
C ILE A 139 15.19 -8.33 8.79
N GLY A 140 16.31 -8.20 8.07
CA GLY A 140 17.24 -7.09 8.25
C GLY A 140 16.58 -5.72 8.03
N LYS A 141 15.79 -5.59 6.95
CA LYS A 141 15.03 -4.36 6.66
C LYS A 141 14.01 -4.02 7.75
N LEU A 142 13.27 -5.03 8.22
CA LEU A 142 12.25 -4.82 9.28
C LEU A 142 12.90 -4.40 10.60
N ARG A 143 13.99 -5.04 11.01
CA ARG A 143 14.73 -4.66 12.23
C ARG A 143 15.29 -3.24 12.13
N ALA A 144 15.87 -2.88 10.99
CA ALA A 144 16.36 -1.53 10.74
C ALA A 144 15.23 -0.49 10.78
N ALA A 145 14.07 -0.80 10.21
CA ALA A 145 12.88 0.04 10.26
C ALA A 145 12.39 0.24 11.70
N GLN A 146 12.38 -0.81 12.51
CA GLN A 146 12.02 -0.76 13.94
C GLN A 146 12.98 0.11 14.74
N GLU A 147 14.28 -0.03 14.51
CA GLU A 147 15.31 0.78 15.17
C GLU A 147 15.21 2.26 14.84
N ALA A 148 14.79 2.59 13.61
CA ALA A 148 14.64 3.97 13.16
C ALA A 148 13.37 4.67 13.67
N ARG A 149 12.40 3.90 14.18
CA ARG A 149 11.13 4.41 14.68
C ARG A 149 11.32 5.18 15.98
N TYR A 150 10.90 6.46 15.99
CA TYR A 150 10.97 7.29 17.19
C TYR A 150 9.72 7.12 18.06
N ASP A 151 8.52 7.14 17.48
CA ASP A 151 7.27 6.95 18.18
C ASP A 151 6.82 5.48 18.08
N ASN A 152 6.88 4.77 19.19
CA ASN A 152 6.48 3.36 19.28
C ASN A 152 5.03 3.08 18.88
N ALA A 153 4.18 4.10 18.80
CA ALA A 153 2.82 3.98 18.30
C ALA A 153 2.76 3.86 16.77
N LEU A 154 3.77 4.31 16.01
CA LEU A 154 3.86 4.08 14.56
C LEU A 154 3.90 2.57 14.29
N ALA A 155 3.01 2.05 13.45
CA ALA A 155 3.01 0.64 13.10
C ALA A 155 3.85 0.36 11.83
N ILE A 156 4.71 -0.68 11.92
CA ILE A 156 5.51 -1.17 10.79
C ILE A 156 4.93 -2.50 10.36
N ILE A 157 4.38 -2.55 9.16
CA ILE A 157 3.65 -3.68 8.60
C ILE A 157 4.55 -4.37 7.55
N ALA A 158 4.91 -5.63 7.77
CA ALA A 158 5.64 -6.40 6.78
C ALA A 158 4.70 -6.87 5.67
N ARG A 159 5.02 -6.56 4.41
CA ARG A 159 4.22 -6.95 3.25
C ARG A 159 4.93 -8.02 2.44
N THR A 160 4.18 -9.06 2.05
CA THR A 160 4.65 -10.10 1.13
C THR A 160 3.55 -10.49 0.13
N HIS A 161 3.96 -10.97 -1.04
CA HIS A 161 3.02 -11.29 -2.12
C HIS A 161 2.74 -12.80 -2.19
N ALA A 162 1.57 -13.22 -1.70
CA ALA A 162 1.16 -14.62 -1.63
C ALA A 162 0.87 -15.28 -3.01
N GLY A 163 0.73 -14.50 -4.06
CA GLY A 163 0.39 -15.00 -5.40
C GLY A 163 1.60 -15.36 -6.28
N VAL A 164 2.83 -14.94 -5.91
CA VAL A 164 4.04 -15.13 -6.72
C VAL A 164 5.02 -16.17 -6.16
N GLN A 165 4.67 -16.81 -5.04
CA GLN A 165 5.50 -17.78 -4.36
C GLN A 165 4.67 -18.97 -3.86
N PRO A 166 5.28 -20.14 -3.58
CA PRO A 166 4.62 -21.29 -2.97
C PRO A 166 4.02 -20.94 -1.60
N LEU A 167 2.90 -21.57 -1.24
CA LEU A 167 2.23 -21.37 0.05
C LEU A 167 3.16 -21.59 1.25
N THR A 168 4.02 -22.60 1.18
CA THR A 168 5.02 -22.92 2.22
C THR A 168 6.00 -21.76 2.46
N GLU A 169 6.41 -21.06 1.40
CA GLU A 169 7.28 -19.89 1.51
C GLU A 169 6.54 -18.69 2.09
N VAL A 170 5.27 -18.48 1.71
CA VAL A 170 4.44 -17.44 2.33
C VAL A 170 4.36 -17.65 3.83
N ILE A 171 4.05 -18.87 4.27
CA ILE A 171 3.95 -19.23 5.69
C ILE A 171 5.31 -19.00 6.41
N GLN A 172 6.40 -19.40 5.79
CA GLN A 172 7.75 -19.19 6.36
C GLN A 172 8.06 -17.71 6.52
N ARG A 173 7.81 -16.88 5.50
CA ARG A 173 8.06 -15.43 5.52
C ARG A 173 7.20 -14.72 6.55
N THR A 174 5.90 -14.99 6.59
CA THR A 174 4.99 -14.34 7.54
C THR A 174 5.40 -14.63 9.00
N ARG A 175 5.79 -15.86 9.31
CA ARG A 175 6.31 -16.23 10.64
C ARG A 175 7.65 -15.56 10.95
N ALA A 176 8.57 -15.55 9.99
CA ALA A 176 9.87 -14.89 10.15
C ALA A 176 9.74 -13.39 10.37
N TYR A 177 8.83 -12.72 9.66
CA TYR A 177 8.58 -11.29 9.81
C TYR A 177 7.86 -10.94 11.12
N ARG A 178 6.94 -11.81 11.59
CA ARG A 178 6.40 -11.71 12.94
C ARG A 178 7.52 -11.77 13.98
N ASP A 179 8.40 -12.77 13.88
CA ASP A 179 9.50 -12.99 14.83
C ASP A 179 10.58 -11.89 14.74
N ALA A 180 10.65 -11.18 13.60
CA ALA A 180 11.46 -10.00 13.43
C ALA A 180 10.84 -8.74 14.08
N GLY A 181 9.60 -8.82 14.58
CA GLY A 181 8.93 -7.74 15.32
C GLY A 181 8.00 -6.85 14.48
N ALA A 182 7.57 -7.29 13.30
CA ALA A 182 6.53 -6.58 12.56
C ALA A 182 5.26 -6.42 13.41
N ASP A 183 4.59 -5.27 13.32
CA ASP A 183 3.36 -5.00 14.08
C ASP A 183 2.11 -5.66 13.45
N ALA A 184 2.16 -5.94 12.15
CA ALA A 184 1.17 -6.68 11.39
C ALA A 184 1.81 -7.26 10.12
N ILE A 185 1.13 -8.22 9.47
CA ILE A 185 1.51 -8.73 8.14
C ILE A 185 0.51 -8.25 7.11
N CYS A 186 1.01 -7.68 6.01
CA CYS A 186 0.22 -7.35 4.83
C CYS A 186 0.39 -8.45 3.77
N LEU A 187 -0.73 -9.02 3.34
CA LEU A 187 -0.79 -10.04 2.29
C LEU A 187 -1.40 -9.46 1.02
N VAL A 188 -0.71 -9.65 -0.10
CA VAL A 188 -1.17 -9.30 -1.44
C VAL A 188 -1.30 -10.58 -2.26
N GLY A 189 -2.31 -10.68 -3.15
CA GLY A 189 -2.44 -11.81 -4.06
C GLY A 189 -2.94 -13.11 -3.43
N VAL A 190 -3.58 -13.05 -2.27
CA VAL A 190 -4.32 -14.18 -1.71
C VAL A 190 -5.51 -14.49 -2.59
N LYS A 191 -5.70 -15.76 -2.96
CA LYS A 191 -6.70 -16.17 -3.95
C LYS A 191 -8.07 -16.44 -3.33
N ASN A 192 -8.11 -17.12 -2.19
CA ASN A 192 -9.33 -17.59 -1.53
C ASN A 192 -9.11 -17.78 -0.03
N PHE A 193 -10.18 -18.11 0.69
CA PHE A 193 -10.15 -18.35 2.13
C PHE A 193 -9.30 -19.56 2.52
N ASP A 194 -9.27 -20.64 1.75
CA ASP A 194 -8.47 -21.83 2.08
C ASP A 194 -6.97 -21.49 2.14
N GLN A 195 -6.50 -20.68 1.20
CA GLN A 195 -5.13 -20.17 1.22
C GLN A 195 -4.90 -19.24 2.42
N LEU A 196 -5.85 -18.36 2.74
CA LEU A 196 -5.74 -17.45 3.87
C LEU A 196 -5.72 -18.22 5.21
N GLU A 197 -6.60 -19.19 5.39
CA GLU A 197 -6.64 -20.08 6.57
C GLU A 197 -5.30 -20.78 6.79
N ALA A 198 -4.74 -21.38 5.73
CA ALA A 198 -3.44 -22.04 5.82
C ALA A 198 -2.29 -21.08 6.21
N ILE A 199 -2.32 -19.81 5.73
CA ILE A 199 -1.31 -18.81 6.10
C ILE A 199 -1.48 -18.39 7.57
N THR A 200 -2.72 -18.24 8.03
CA THR A 200 -3.02 -17.73 9.37
C THR A 200 -2.87 -18.78 10.47
N GLU A 201 -2.83 -20.05 10.12
CA GLU A 201 -2.69 -21.14 11.08
C GLU A 201 -1.45 -20.97 11.97
N GLY A 202 -1.66 -20.69 13.25
CA GLY A 202 -0.60 -20.47 14.24
C GLY A 202 0.17 -19.16 14.09
N LEU A 203 -0.25 -18.23 13.21
CA LEU A 203 0.45 -16.97 13.03
C LEU A 203 0.24 -15.98 14.19
N GLN A 204 -0.96 -15.93 14.75
CA GLN A 204 -1.33 -15.14 15.95
C GLN A 204 -0.90 -13.67 15.90
N MET A 205 -1.19 -12.96 14.82
CA MET A 205 -0.97 -11.52 14.72
C MET A 205 -1.99 -10.87 13.78
N PRO A 206 -2.22 -9.54 13.88
CA PRO A 206 -3.14 -8.85 13.00
C PRO A 206 -2.66 -8.86 11.55
N LEU A 207 -3.62 -8.96 10.62
CA LEU A 207 -3.36 -8.96 9.19
C LEU A 207 -3.96 -7.73 8.52
N MET A 208 -3.26 -7.25 7.52
CA MET A 208 -3.75 -6.37 6.48
C MET A 208 -3.88 -7.19 5.19
N LEU A 209 -5.02 -7.14 4.53
CA LEU A 209 -5.28 -7.91 3.32
C LEU A 209 -5.60 -6.98 2.16
N VAL A 210 -4.82 -7.08 1.08
CA VAL A 210 -5.09 -6.36 -0.16
C VAL A 210 -5.87 -7.27 -1.09
N THR A 211 -7.17 -7.00 -1.24
CA THR A 211 -8.10 -7.85 -1.98
C THR A 211 -8.31 -7.43 -3.41
N TYR A 212 -8.10 -6.14 -3.73
CA TYR A 212 -8.49 -5.55 -5.03
C TYR A 212 -9.92 -5.90 -5.47
N GLY A 213 -10.82 -6.09 -4.49
CA GLY A 213 -12.21 -6.46 -4.73
C GLY A 213 -12.43 -7.91 -5.12
N ASN A 214 -11.48 -8.80 -4.84
CA ASN A 214 -11.59 -10.23 -5.09
C ASN A 214 -12.89 -10.80 -4.46
N PRO A 215 -13.84 -11.34 -5.27
CA PRO A 215 -15.12 -11.84 -4.76
C PRO A 215 -14.97 -13.02 -3.80
N GLU A 216 -13.90 -13.82 -3.92
CA GLU A 216 -13.62 -14.97 -3.06
C GLU A 216 -13.22 -14.58 -1.62
N LEU A 217 -13.03 -13.27 -1.34
CA LEU A 217 -12.58 -12.75 -0.04
C LEU A 217 -13.52 -11.65 0.49
N ARG A 218 -14.83 -11.73 0.22
CA ARG A 218 -15.81 -10.69 0.57
C ARG A 218 -16.55 -10.90 1.89
N ASP A 219 -16.27 -11.96 2.62
CA ASP A 219 -16.90 -12.23 3.91
C ASP A 219 -16.12 -11.58 5.07
N ASP A 220 -16.51 -10.36 5.45
CA ASP A 220 -15.85 -9.59 6.50
C ASP A 220 -15.84 -10.31 7.86
N ARG A 221 -16.87 -11.09 8.17
CA ARG A 221 -16.90 -11.88 9.41
C ARG A 221 -15.81 -12.96 9.40
N ARG A 222 -15.72 -13.72 8.29
CA ARG A 222 -14.69 -14.75 8.13
C ARG A 222 -13.29 -14.14 8.08
N LEU A 223 -13.12 -12.98 7.44
CA LEU A 223 -11.86 -12.22 7.48
C LEU A 223 -11.47 -11.85 8.91
N ALA A 224 -12.41 -11.33 9.69
CA ALA A 224 -12.17 -10.96 11.08
C ALA A 224 -11.83 -12.17 11.96
N GLU A 225 -12.51 -13.31 11.78
CA GLU A 225 -12.22 -14.58 12.46
C GLU A 225 -10.79 -15.09 12.16
N LEU A 226 -10.27 -14.83 10.94
CA LEU A 226 -8.90 -15.17 10.51
C LEU A 226 -7.85 -14.11 10.89
N GLY A 227 -8.20 -13.11 11.68
CA GLY A 227 -7.26 -12.09 12.15
C GLY A 227 -7.02 -10.94 11.19
N VAL A 228 -7.77 -10.84 10.08
CA VAL A 228 -7.69 -9.67 9.19
C VAL A 228 -8.32 -8.48 9.90
N ARG A 229 -7.55 -7.44 10.12
CA ARG A 229 -7.97 -6.19 10.77
C ARG A 229 -8.12 -5.05 9.79
N ILE A 230 -7.31 -5.04 8.75
CA ILE A 230 -7.31 -4.00 7.72
C ILE A 230 -7.57 -4.64 6.36
N VAL A 231 -8.56 -4.13 5.62
CA VAL A 231 -8.91 -4.60 4.27
C VAL A 231 -8.72 -3.47 3.27
N VAL A 232 -7.93 -3.71 2.24
CA VAL A 232 -7.67 -2.77 1.14
C VAL A 232 -8.33 -3.28 -0.13
N ASN A 233 -9.42 -2.62 -0.54
CA ASN A 233 -10.18 -2.99 -1.75
C ASN A 233 -9.68 -2.28 -3.02
N GLY A 234 -8.60 -1.49 -2.92
CA GLY A 234 -8.04 -0.71 -4.02
C GLY A 234 -8.44 0.76 -3.98
N HIS A 235 -8.28 1.44 -5.10
CA HIS A 235 -8.30 2.90 -5.19
C HIS A 235 -9.43 3.44 -6.08
N ALA A 236 -10.63 2.87 -5.96
CA ALA A 236 -11.79 3.22 -6.79
C ALA A 236 -12.10 4.73 -6.79
N ALA A 237 -11.94 5.42 -5.66
CA ALA A 237 -12.16 6.86 -5.54
C ALA A 237 -11.22 7.68 -6.43
N TYR A 238 -9.93 7.32 -6.49
CA TYR A 238 -8.96 7.98 -7.36
C TYR A 238 -9.27 7.75 -8.85
N PHE A 239 -9.58 6.52 -9.23
CA PHE A 239 -9.98 6.21 -10.60
C PHE A 239 -11.27 6.93 -11.02
N ALA A 240 -12.23 7.08 -10.12
CA ALA A 240 -13.44 7.88 -10.37
C ALA A 240 -13.09 9.36 -10.59
N ALA A 241 -12.15 9.92 -9.82
CA ALA A 241 -11.70 11.31 -10.01
C ALA A 241 -11.03 11.52 -11.38
N ILE A 242 -10.19 10.59 -11.85
CA ILE A 242 -9.60 10.62 -13.21
C ILE A 242 -10.69 10.62 -14.26
N LYS A 243 -11.68 9.74 -14.14
CA LYS A 243 -12.79 9.63 -15.09
C LYS A 243 -13.63 10.93 -15.13
N ALA A 244 -13.97 11.45 -13.96
CA ALA A 244 -14.74 12.69 -13.85
C ALA A 244 -13.98 13.89 -14.44
N THR A 245 -12.68 13.99 -14.19
CA THR A 245 -11.81 15.02 -14.78
C THR A 245 -11.81 14.93 -16.30
N TYR A 246 -11.63 13.74 -16.84
CA TYR A 246 -11.64 13.53 -18.30
C TYR A 246 -12.98 13.91 -18.93
N ASP A 247 -14.09 13.48 -18.35
CA ASP A 247 -15.43 13.76 -18.87
C ASP A 247 -15.76 15.25 -18.82
N SER A 248 -15.42 15.92 -17.71
CA SER A 248 -15.64 17.38 -17.58
C SER A 248 -14.82 18.18 -18.60
N LEU A 249 -13.57 17.84 -18.83
CA LEU A 249 -12.73 18.49 -19.83
C LEU A 249 -13.22 18.24 -21.26
N ARG A 250 -13.75 17.06 -21.56
CA ARG A 250 -14.42 16.77 -22.85
C ARG A 250 -15.63 17.65 -23.07
N GLU A 251 -16.48 17.75 -22.07
CA GLU A 251 -17.68 18.59 -22.13
C GLU A 251 -17.31 20.04 -22.39
N GLN A 252 -16.33 20.59 -21.69
CA GLN A 252 -15.83 21.97 -21.92
C GLN A 252 -15.30 22.17 -23.34
N ARG A 253 -14.83 21.14 -24.01
CA ARG A 253 -14.39 21.17 -25.41
C ARG A 253 -15.51 20.90 -26.41
N GLY A 254 -16.75 20.73 -25.97
CA GLY A 254 -17.90 20.42 -26.83
C GLY A 254 -17.83 18.99 -27.42
N ILE A 255 -17.03 18.11 -26.86
CA ILE A 255 -16.94 16.71 -27.27
C ILE A 255 -17.97 15.92 -26.49
N ALA A 256 -18.92 15.27 -27.18
CA ALA A 256 -20.02 14.56 -26.53
C ALA A 256 -19.51 13.56 -25.46
N VAL A 257 -20.09 13.69 -24.26
CA VAL A 257 -19.89 12.73 -23.16
C VAL A 257 -20.79 11.53 -23.43
N GLY A 258 -20.30 10.59 -24.21
CA GLY A 258 -20.97 9.31 -24.50
C GLY A 258 -20.17 8.15 -23.95
N ASN A 259 -20.21 6.98 -24.60
CA ASN A 259 -19.41 5.80 -24.27
C ASN A 259 -17.90 6.09 -24.34
N GLY A 260 -17.42 6.94 -23.44
CA GLY A 260 -16.00 7.30 -23.30
C GLY A 260 -15.18 6.17 -22.67
N PRO A 261 -13.84 6.29 -22.67
CA PRO A 261 -12.96 5.32 -22.10
C PRO A 261 -13.21 5.13 -20.59
N THR A 262 -12.97 3.92 -20.09
CA THR A 262 -12.98 3.63 -18.65
C THR A 262 -11.81 4.32 -17.95
N ALA A 263 -11.86 4.46 -16.63
CA ALA A 263 -10.75 5.01 -15.86
C ALA A 263 -9.43 4.23 -16.09
N SER A 264 -9.49 2.89 -16.14
CA SER A 264 -8.33 2.05 -16.43
C SER A 264 -7.75 2.34 -17.82
N GLN A 265 -8.60 2.46 -18.85
CA GLN A 265 -8.15 2.83 -20.19
C GLN A 265 -7.52 4.23 -20.25
N LEU A 266 -8.02 5.17 -19.43
CA LEU A 266 -7.42 6.50 -19.32
C LEU A 266 -6.04 6.44 -18.67
N VAL A 267 -5.90 5.68 -17.58
CA VAL A 267 -4.59 5.49 -16.93
C VAL A 267 -3.61 4.90 -17.95
N THR A 268 -3.94 3.78 -18.60
CA THR A 268 -3.08 3.18 -19.63
C THR A 268 -2.71 4.18 -20.73
N ARG A 269 -3.69 4.97 -21.21
CA ARG A 269 -3.44 5.95 -22.27
C ARG A 269 -2.43 7.02 -21.87
N TYR A 270 -2.50 7.53 -20.64
CA TYR A 270 -1.73 8.70 -20.21
C TYR A 270 -0.46 8.36 -19.43
N THR A 271 -0.27 7.11 -19.01
CA THR A 271 0.97 6.65 -18.37
C THR A 271 1.92 5.92 -19.32
N HIS A 272 1.47 5.58 -20.54
CA HIS A 272 2.27 4.93 -21.57
C HIS A 272 3.03 3.68 -21.08
N PRO A 273 2.38 2.70 -20.42
CA PRO A 273 3.08 1.55 -19.84
C PRO A 273 3.83 0.70 -20.87
N ASP A 274 3.37 0.66 -22.11
CA ASP A 274 4.02 -0.09 -23.20
C ASP A 274 5.42 0.45 -23.50
N ASP A 275 5.63 1.77 -23.41
CA ASP A 275 6.96 2.38 -23.59
C ASP A 275 7.91 1.94 -22.47
N TYR A 276 7.43 1.93 -21.21
CA TYR A 276 8.22 1.45 -20.07
C TYR A 276 8.56 -0.03 -20.16
N ILE A 277 7.63 -0.86 -20.64
CA ILE A 277 7.87 -2.29 -20.91
C ILE A 277 8.96 -2.44 -21.99
N ALA A 278 8.87 -1.68 -23.08
CA ALA A 278 9.88 -1.70 -24.14
C ALA A 278 11.25 -1.27 -23.63
N TRP A 279 11.32 -0.19 -22.84
CA TRP A 279 12.57 0.27 -22.23
C TRP A 279 13.13 -0.72 -21.21
N ALA A 280 12.27 -1.36 -20.40
CA ALA A 280 12.70 -2.37 -19.44
C ALA A 280 13.32 -3.60 -20.16
N ARG A 281 12.73 -4.05 -21.27
CA ARG A 281 13.32 -5.10 -22.11
C ARG A 281 14.68 -4.66 -22.69
N GLN A 282 14.75 -3.45 -23.21
CA GLN A 282 15.95 -2.93 -23.86
C GLN A 282 17.11 -2.66 -22.89
N TYR A 283 16.80 -2.04 -21.74
CA TYR A 283 17.84 -1.53 -20.84
C TYR A 283 18.04 -2.37 -19.58
N LEU A 284 17.06 -3.18 -19.18
CA LEU A 284 17.18 -4.04 -18.00
C LEU A 284 17.27 -5.52 -18.34
N ASN A 285 17.23 -5.88 -19.63
CA ASN A 285 17.26 -7.29 -20.08
C ASN A 285 16.22 -8.16 -19.34
N LEU A 286 15.02 -7.60 -19.11
CA LEU A 286 13.93 -8.34 -18.49
C LEU A 286 13.31 -9.29 -19.53
N SER A 287 13.27 -10.58 -19.21
CA SER A 287 12.46 -11.56 -19.93
C SER A 287 10.99 -11.49 -19.47
N GLU A 288 10.08 -11.86 -20.34
CA GLU A 288 8.66 -11.96 -20.03
C GLU A 288 8.37 -12.90 -18.86
#